data_ade368e02864867eb145a377f549a690
#
_entry.id   ade368e02864867eb145a377f549a690
#
_cell.length_a   1.000
_cell.length_b   1.000
_cell.length_c   1.000
_cell.angle_alpha   90.00
_cell.angle_beta   90.00
_cell.angle_gamma   90.00
#
_symmetry.space_group_name_H-M   'P 1'
#
loop_
_entity.id
_entity.type
_entity.pdbx_description
1 polymer ?
#
loop_
_entity_poly.entity_id
_entity_poly.type
_entity_poly.pdbx_seq_one_letter_code
_entity_poly.pdbx_strand_id
1 'polypeptide(L)'
;VTGLVVVDTGHYFSWFGKLVMIVLIQIGGLGIMTLTTLLSVAVGKRINLRERLFIQESLNLNEPSGVVRLSLNVVKYALTIEFIFGTILAWHFYSALDMGLTGIAWGYWHAISAFCNAGFDLFGDYASLTGHYNDITLNLCIMALITIGGIGFTVLDDLRRNRKWKKLRLHSKIVLTASAILTFGGTLVILALEYTNPATLGGMPNELDKWMAAAFQAVTCRTAGFNTIDLTDMRASSLFF
;
A
#
# COMPACT_ATOMS: atom_id res chain seq x y z
N VAL A 1 3.73 7.73 7.31
CA VAL A 1 5.14 8.15 7.39
C VAL A 1 5.87 7.92 6.07
N THR A 2 5.24 7.18 5.13
CA THR A 2 5.75 7.00 3.75
C THR A 2 7.15 6.35 3.71
N GLY A 3 7.47 5.46 4.65
CA GLY A 3 8.74 4.73 4.66
C GLY A 3 9.99 5.57 4.93
N LEU A 4 9.84 6.82 5.35
CA LEU A 4 10.98 7.64 5.75
C LEU A 4 11.53 7.17 7.09
N VAL A 5 12.74 6.63 7.08
CA VAL A 5 13.38 6.03 8.25
C VAL A 5 14.68 6.76 8.62
N VAL A 6 14.91 6.92 9.91
CA VAL A 6 16.17 7.44 10.45
C VAL A 6 17.16 6.30 10.69
N VAL A 7 16.64 5.11 10.97
CA VAL A 7 17.40 3.88 11.20
C VAL A 7 16.83 2.76 10.34
N ASP A 8 17.67 1.85 9.93
CA ASP A 8 17.29 0.72 9.11
C ASP A 8 16.28 -0.20 9.84
N THR A 9 15.10 -0.39 9.27
CA THR A 9 14.04 -1.18 9.88
C THR A 9 14.42 -2.66 9.96
N GLY A 10 15.14 -3.17 8.96
CA GLY A 10 15.52 -4.56 8.87
C GLY A 10 16.49 -5.01 9.96
N HIS A 11 17.50 -4.19 10.25
CA HIS A 11 18.62 -4.57 11.13
C HIS A 11 18.56 -3.95 12.53
N TYR A 12 18.07 -2.71 12.65
CA TYR A 12 18.08 -1.97 13.91
C TYR A 12 17.07 -2.49 14.94
N PHE A 13 15.86 -2.84 14.51
CA PHE A 13 14.80 -3.23 15.43
C PHE A 13 14.81 -4.72 15.75
N SER A 14 14.65 -5.04 17.04
CA SER A 14 14.38 -6.43 17.49
C SER A 14 13.02 -6.91 16.93
N TRP A 15 12.78 -8.21 16.98
CA TRP A 15 11.49 -8.79 16.59
C TRP A 15 10.31 -8.18 17.37
N PHE A 16 10.50 -7.85 18.64
CA PHE A 16 9.50 -7.17 19.44
C PHE A 16 9.24 -5.75 18.89
N GLY A 17 10.29 -5.00 18.58
CA GLY A 17 10.18 -3.66 17.97
C GLY A 17 9.44 -3.71 16.62
N LYS A 18 9.77 -4.69 15.77
CA LYS A 18 9.06 -4.93 14.51
C LYS A 18 7.58 -5.25 14.72
N LEU A 19 7.24 -6.07 15.72
CA LEU A 19 5.86 -6.38 16.06
C LEU A 19 5.09 -5.13 16.52
N VAL A 20 5.70 -4.29 17.35
CA VAL A 20 5.08 -3.03 17.77
C VAL A 20 4.86 -2.12 16.57
N MET A 21 5.84 -1.99 15.68
CA MET A 21 5.74 -1.18 14.46
C MET A 21 4.59 -1.64 13.57
N ILE A 22 4.46 -2.94 13.28
CA ILE A 22 3.40 -3.43 12.40
C ILE A 22 2.01 -3.20 12.98
N VAL A 23 1.86 -3.31 14.31
CA VAL A 23 0.60 -2.97 15.00
C VAL A 23 0.30 -1.49 14.87
N LEU A 24 1.28 -0.61 15.03
CA LEU A 24 1.10 0.84 14.85
C LEU A 24 0.79 1.21 13.40
N ILE A 25 1.43 0.55 12.43
CA ILE A 25 1.13 0.71 11.00
C ILE A 25 -0.32 0.33 10.72
N GLN A 26 -0.78 -0.81 11.23
CA GLN A 26 -2.14 -1.28 11.07
C GLN A 26 -3.17 -0.32 11.67
N ILE A 27 -2.91 0.17 12.88
CA ILE A 27 -3.75 1.16 13.55
C ILE A 27 -3.81 2.46 12.74
N GLY A 28 -2.68 2.94 12.25
CA GLY A 28 -2.57 4.15 11.44
C GLY A 28 -3.27 4.01 10.08
N GLY A 29 -3.06 2.89 9.39
CA GLY A 29 -3.64 2.61 8.07
C GLY A 29 -5.16 2.45 8.10
N LEU A 30 -5.71 1.83 9.14
CA LEU A 30 -7.16 1.74 9.33
C LEU A 30 -7.80 3.07 9.75
N GLY A 31 -7.00 4.00 10.26
CA GLY A 31 -7.44 5.28 10.78
C GLY A 31 -7.96 5.19 12.22
N ILE A 32 -7.60 6.18 13.02
CA ILE A 32 -7.95 6.24 14.45
C ILE A 32 -9.47 6.18 14.67
N MET A 33 -10.26 6.80 13.79
CA MET A 33 -11.72 6.83 13.91
C MET A 33 -12.36 5.46 13.69
N THR A 34 -11.81 4.66 12.76
CA THR A 34 -12.27 3.28 12.57
C THR A 34 -11.95 2.43 13.79
N LEU A 35 -10.75 2.58 14.35
CA LEU A 35 -10.34 1.87 15.56
C LEU A 35 -11.19 2.23 16.76
N THR A 36 -11.45 3.51 17.02
CA THR A 36 -12.32 3.95 18.13
C THR A 36 -13.74 3.43 17.99
N THR A 37 -14.26 3.36 16.75
CA THR A 37 -15.56 2.73 16.46
C THR A 37 -15.55 1.26 16.81
N LEU A 38 -14.51 0.52 16.42
CA LEU A 38 -14.36 -0.90 16.74
C LEU A 38 -14.31 -1.14 18.25
N LEU A 39 -13.51 -0.37 18.98
CA LEU A 39 -13.40 -0.46 20.42
C LEU A 39 -14.74 -0.17 21.09
N SER A 40 -15.45 0.87 20.65
CA SER A 40 -16.78 1.21 21.18
C SER A 40 -17.79 0.08 20.96
N VAL A 41 -17.77 -0.54 19.76
CA VAL A 41 -18.64 -1.68 19.46
C VAL A 41 -18.25 -2.93 20.28
N ALA A 42 -16.94 -3.21 20.42
CA ALA A 42 -16.45 -4.36 21.19
C ALA A 42 -16.80 -4.28 22.68
N VAL A 43 -16.79 -3.07 23.23
CA VAL A 43 -17.20 -2.81 24.64
C VAL A 43 -18.74 -2.75 24.79
N GLY A 44 -19.49 -2.88 23.70
CA GLY A 44 -20.97 -2.79 23.72
C GLY A 44 -21.51 -1.38 23.98
N LYS A 45 -20.66 -0.34 23.87
CA LYS A 45 -21.06 1.04 24.08
C LYS A 45 -21.87 1.55 22.89
N ARG A 46 -22.98 2.23 23.15
CA ARG A 46 -23.76 2.89 22.10
C ARG A 46 -23.00 4.11 21.60
N ILE A 47 -22.73 4.16 20.31
CA ILE A 47 -22.06 5.28 19.65
C ILE A 47 -23.05 6.44 19.57
N ASN A 48 -22.71 7.57 20.19
CA ASN A 48 -23.53 8.77 20.24
C ASN A 48 -23.57 9.46 18.86
N LEU A 49 -24.57 10.33 18.65
CA LEU A 49 -24.72 11.08 17.38
C LEU A 49 -23.47 11.90 17.05
N ARG A 50 -22.86 12.53 18.06
CA ARG A 50 -21.64 13.33 17.91
C ARG A 50 -20.45 12.48 17.40
N GLU A 51 -20.27 11.28 17.96
CA GLU A 51 -19.23 10.34 17.51
C GLU A 51 -19.50 9.86 16.08
N ARG A 52 -20.76 9.62 15.72
CA ARG A 52 -21.13 9.25 14.34
C ARG A 52 -20.82 10.34 13.33
N LEU A 53 -21.01 11.60 13.68
CA LEU A 53 -20.67 12.74 12.83
C LEU A 53 -19.16 12.84 12.60
N PHE A 54 -18.34 12.65 13.64
CA PHE A 54 -16.88 12.61 13.50
C PHE A 54 -16.40 11.47 12.59
N ILE A 55 -17.00 10.28 12.74
CA ILE A 55 -16.66 9.13 11.87
C ILE A 55 -17.11 9.39 10.44
N GLN A 56 -18.30 10.00 10.26
CA GLN A 56 -18.80 10.40 8.94
C GLN A 56 -17.83 11.34 8.22
N GLU A 57 -17.34 12.36 8.94
CA GLU A 57 -16.37 13.31 8.39
C GLU A 57 -15.05 12.65 8.04
N SER A 58 -14.50 11.80 8.91
CA SER A 58 -13.25 11.09 8.69
C SER A 58 -13.30 10.10 7.51
N LEU A 59 -14.48 9.54 7.22
CA LEU A 59 -14.71 8.61 6.10
C LEU A 59 -15.30 9.30 4.86
N ASN A 60 -15.43 10.63 4.86
CA ASN A 60 -16.03 11.42 3.77
C ASN A 60 -17.41 10.88 3.33
N LEU A 61 -18.30 10.61 4.29
CA LEU A 61 -19.65 10.10 4.00
C LEU A 61 -20.68 11.21 3.96
N ASN A 62 -21.66 11.07 3.06
CA ASN A 62 -22.75 12.06 2.92
C ASN A 62 -23.81 11.93 4.02
N GLU A 63 -23.93 10.77 4.69
CA GLU A 63 -24.95 10.51 5.69
C GLU A 63 -24.38 9.81 6.94
N PRO A 64 -24.84 10.14 8.16
CA PRO A 64 -24.39 9.49 9.38
C PRO A 64 -24.98 8.07 9.55
N SER A 65 -25.98 7.72 8.75
CA SER A 65 -26.59 6.39 8.79
C SER A 65 -25.66 5.33 8.18
N GLY A 66 -25.43 4.25 8.93
CA GLY A 66 -24.60 3.13 8.46
C GLY A 66 -23.09 3.29 8.65
N VAL A 67 -22.63 4.38 9.25
CA VAL A 67 -21.21 4.66 9.50
C VAL A 67 -20.53 3.53 10.28
N VAL A 68 -21.16 3.02 11.32
CA VAL A 68 -20.62 1.89 12.12
C VAL A 68 -20.46 0.63 11.28
N ARG A 69 -21.46 0.30 10.44
CA ARG A 69 -21.37 -0.86 9.54
C ARG A 69 -20.26 -0.69 8.54
N LEU A 70 -20.07 0.53 8.01
CA LEU A 70 -18.99 0.80 7.07
C LEU A 70 -17.63 0.65 7.75
N SER A 71 -17.44 1.18 8.96
CA SER A 71 -16.19 1.03 9.72
C SER A 71 -15.85 -0.45 9.97
N LEU A 72 -16.83 -1.28 10.33
CA LEU A 72 -16.63 -2.72 10.47
C LEU A 72 -16.25 -3.38 9.12
N ASN A 73 -16.89 -2.95 8.03
CA ASN A 73 -16.56 -3.46 6.70
C ASN A 73 -15.13 -3.04 6.28
N VAL A 74 -14.71 -1.83 6.59
CA VAL A 74 -13.34 -1.33 6.31
C VAL A 74 -12.31 -2.29 6.89
N VAL A 75 -12.43 -2.62 8.17
CA VAL A 75 -11.52 -3.56 8.82
C VAL A 75 -11.56 -4.94 8.19
N LYS A 76 -12.77 -5.43 7.90
CA LYS A 76 -12.94 -6.73 7.25
C LYS A 76 -12.28 -6.75 5.86
N TYR A 77 -12.41 -5.68 5.08
CA TYR A 77 -11.76 -5.60 3.76
C TYR A 77 -10.26 -5.54 3.89
N ALA A 78 -9.73 -4.69 4.77
CA ALA A 78 -8.31 -4.57 5.01
C ALA A 78 -7.70 -5.92 5.37
N LEU A 79 -8.18 -6.54 6.45
CA LEU A 79 -7.67 -7.84 6.91
C LEU A 79 -7.82 -8.95 5.86
N THR A 80 -8.90 -8.94 5.07
CA THR A 80 -9.08 -9.96 4.02
C THR A 80 -8.07 -9.79 2.89
N ILE A 81 -7.85 -8.54 2.44
CA ILE A 81 -6.90 -8.24 1.36
C ILE A 81 -5.47 -8.51 1.84
N GLU A 82 -5.11 -8.02 3.02
CA GLU A 82 -3.80 -8.27 3.64
C GLU A 82 -3.53 -9.76 3.82
N PHE A 83 -4.53 -10.53 4.25
CA PHE A 83 -4.40 -11.98 4.40
C PHE A 83 -4.16 -12.68 3.05
N ILE A 84 -4.92 -12.34 2.01
CA ILE A 84 -4.77 -12.95 0.67
C ILE A 84 -3.38 -12.66 0.10
N PHE A 85 -3.02 -11.38 0.01
CA PHE A 85 -1.72 -10.99 -0.54
C PHE A 85 -0.55 -11.37 0.37
N GLY A 86 -0.75 -11.31 1.70
CA GLY A 86 0.22 -11.77 2.68
C GLY A 86 0.52 -13.26 2.54
N THR A 87 -0.50 -14.08 2.25
CA THR A 87 -0.30 -15.51 1.98
C THR A 87 0.47 -15.75 0.68
N ILE A 88 0.16 -14.98 -0.39
CA ILE A 88 0.91 -15.08 -1.66
C ILE A 88 2.37 -14.70 -1.44
N LEU A 89 2.63 -13.57 -0.78
CA LEU A 89 3.98 -13.11 -0.47
C LEU A 89 4.71 -14.06 0.49
N ALA A 90 4.02 -14.59 1.51
CA ALA A 90 4.59 -15.56 2.44
C ALA A 90 5.03 -16.83 1.73
N TRP A 91 4.20 -17.34 0.83
CA TRP A 91 4.57 -18.49 0.00
C TRP A 91 5.75 -18.18 -0.90
N HIS A 92 5.77 -17.00 -1.51
CA HIS A 92 6.85 -16.55 -2.39
C HIS A 92 8.18 -16.42 -1.63
N PHE A 93 8.19 -15.76 -0.47
CA PHE A 93 9.39 -15.65 0.37
C PHE A 93 9.86 -17.01 0.92
N TYR A 94 8.91 -17.89 1.25
CA TYR A 94 9.23 -19.23 1.72
C TYR A 94 9.89 -20.10 0.64
N SER A 95 9.32 -20.12 -0.57
CA SER A 95 9.67 -21.08 -1.63
C SER A 95 10.64 -20.51 -2.67
N ALA A 96 10.49 -19.27 -3.10
CA ALA A 96 11.29 -18.70 -4.17
C ALA A 96 12.54 -17.97 -3.66
N LEU A 97 12.46 -17.33 -2.49
CA LEU A 97 13.59 -16.65 -1.87
C LEU A 97 14.28 -17.50 -0.78
N ASP A 98 13.82 -18.74 -0.58
CA ASP A 98 14.40 -19.75 0.34
C ASP A 98 14.59 -19.25 1.78
N MET A 99 13.73 -18.33 2.24
CA MET A 99 13.80 -17.72 3.57
C MET A 99 13.22 -18.61 4.69
N GLY A 100 12.66 -19.77 4.33
CA GLY A 100 12.08 -20.69 5.29
C GLY A 100 10.91 -20.06 6.08
N LEU A 101 10.76 -20.43 7.35
CA LEU A 101 9.66 -19.94 8.21
C LEU A 101 9.70 -18.43 8.44
N THR A 102 10.86 -17.79 8.39
CA THR A 102 10.95 -16.32 8.51
C THR A 102 10.31 -15.61 7.33
N GLY A 103 10.33 -16.22 6.14
CA GLY A 103 9.66 -15.70 4.94
C GLY A 103 8.15 -15.53 5.12
N ILE A 104 7.52 -16.38 5.93
CA ILE A 104 6.10 -16.26 6.24
C ILE A 104 5.81 -14.94 6.98
N ALA A 105 6.59 -14.64 8.01
CA ALA A 105 6.44 -13.39 8.76
C ALA A 105 6.76 -12.17 7.89
N TRP A 106 7.75 -12.26 7.00
CA TRP A 106 8.11 -11.22 6.06
C TRP A 106 7.00 -10.94 5.04
N GLY A 107 6.35 -11.99 4.53
CA GLY A 107 5.24 -11.83 3.58
C GLY A 107 4.07 -11.04 4.17
N TYR A 108 3.64 -11.39 5.38
CA TYR A 108 2.59 -10.65 6.07
C TYR A 108 3.01 -9.23 6.45
N TRP A 109 4.27 -9.05 6.89
CA TRP A 109 4.81 -7.73 7.17
C TRP A 109 4.70 -6.80 5.96
N HIS A 110 5.25 -7.23 4.82
CA HIS A 110 5.24 -6.43 3.61
C HIS A 110 3.82 -6.20 3.07
N ALA A 111 2.92 -7.19 3.22
CA ALA A 111 1.52 -7.01 2.83
C ALA A 111 0.82 -5.92 3.64
N ILE A 112 0.98 -5.90 4.95
CA ILE A 112 0.40 -4.87 5.83
C ILE A 112 1.04 -3.51 5.56
N SER A 113 2.37 -3.45 5.47
CA SER A 113 3.11 -2.22 5.20
C SER A 113 2.70 -1.61 3.85
N ALA A 114 2.56 -2.42 2.81
CA ALA A 114 2.15 -1.97 1.48
C ALA A 114 0.68 -1.54 1.43
N PHE A 115 -0.23 -2.31 2.03
CA PHE A 115 -1.66 -1.97 2.07
C PHE A 115 -1.93 -0.67 2.84
N CYS A 116 -1.22 -0.46 3.94
CA CYS A 116 -1.32 0.76 4.74
C CYS A 116 -0.53 1.94 4.18
N ASN A 117 0.13 1.79 3.01
CA ASN A 117 1.03 2.79 2.42
C ASN A 117 2.09 3.28 3.42
N ALA A 118 2.66 2.38 4.19
CA ALA A 118 3.62 2.72 5.24
C ALA A 118 5.07 2.76 4.73
N GLY A 119 5.42 1.92 3.75
CA GLY A 119 6.72 1.90 3.08
C GLY A 119 7.87 1.31 3.88
N PHE A 120 7.59 0.67 5.02
CA PHE A 120 8.62 -0.01 5.79
C PHE A 120 8.86 -1.41 5.24
N ASP A 121 10.10 -1.73 4.95
CA ASP A 121 10.57 -3.04 4.53
C ASP A 121 11.47 -3.70 5.59
N LEU A 122 11.81 -4.96 5.38
CA LEU A 122 12.70 -5.73 6.25
C LEU A 122 14.00 -6.15 5.56
N PHE A 123 14.23 -5.76 4.30
CA PHE A 123 15.40 -6.18 3.54
C PHE A 123 16.70 -5.63 4.12
N GLY A 124 16.65 -4.45 4.74
CA GLY A 124 17.80 -3.84 5.38
C GLY A 124 18.62 -2.94 4.46
N ASP A 125 19.66 -2.34 5.01
CA ASP A 125 20.62 -1.48 4.32
C ASP A 125 19.98 -0.30 3.54
N TYR A 126 18.79 0.11 3.94
CA TYR A 126 17.97 1.13 3.25
C TYR A 126 17.69 0.78 1.77
N ALA A 127 17.88 -0.49 1.39
CA ALA A 127 17.81 -0.92 0.00
C ALA A 127 16.37 -1.04 -0.53
N SER A 128 15.37 -1.14 0.35
CA SER A 128 14.00 -1.41 -0.03
C SER A 128 13.89 -2.63 -0.98
N LEU A 129 13.25 -2.49 -2.12
CA LEU A 129 13.09 -3.57 -3.11
C LEU A 129 14.07 -3.48 -4.30
N THR A 130 15.12 -2.65 -4.20
CA THR A 130 16.05 -2.43 -5.33
C THR A 130 16.76 -3.73 -5.77
N GLY A 131 17.08 -4.62 -4.82
CA GLY A 131 17.64 -5.94 -5.13
C GLY A 131 16.66 -6.93 -5.77
N HIS A 132 15.36 -6.60 -5.81
CA HIS A 132 14.28 -7.47 -6.29
C HIS A 132 13.44 -6.83 -7.39
N TYR A 133 14.01 -5.89 -8.16
CA TYR A 133 13.31 -5.19 -9.24
C TYR A 133 12.78 -6.13 -10.33
N ASN A 134 13.42 -7.28 -10.54
CA ASN A 134 13.06 -8.30 -11.53
C ASN A 134 12.05 -9.35 -11.00
N ASP A 135 11.67 -9.28 -9.72
CA ASP A 135 10.72 -10.22 -9.13
C ASP A 135 9.28 -9.79 -9.44
N ILE A 136 8.69 -10.42 -10.46
CA ILE A 136 7.35 -10.10 -10.94
C ILE A 136 6.29 -10.29 -9.84
N THR A 137 6.37 -11.39 -9.09
CA THR A 137 5.36 -11.72 -8.07
C THR A 137 5.38 -10.72 -6.94
N LEU A 138 6.56 -10.42 -6.40
CA LEU A 138 6.75 -9.47 -5.33
C LEU A 138 6.27 -8.07 -5.76
N ASN A 139 6.75 -7.59 -6.89
CA ASN A 139 6.44 -6.24 -7.38
C ASN A 139 4.95 -6.06 -7.71
N LEU A 140 4.31 -7.02 -8.37
CA LEU A 140 2.87 -6.94 -8.67
C LEU A 140 2.02 -6.99 -7.41
N CYS A 141 2.36 -7.84 -6.42
CA CYS A 141 1.64 -7.91 -5.16
C CYS A 141 1.74 -6.58 -4.39
N ILE A 142 2.94 -6.02 -4.28
CA ILE A 142 3.15 -4.74 -3.57
C ILE A 142 2.43 -3.60 -4.29
N MET A 143 2.56 -3.47 -5.62
CA MET A 143 1.84 -2.45 -6.39
C MET A 143 0.31 -2.57 -6.26
N ALA A 144 -0.22 -3.80 -6.29
CA ALA A 144 -1.64 -4.04 -6.10
C ALA A 144 -2.10 -3.62 -4.70
N LEU A 145 -1.35 -3.98 -3.65
CA LEU A 145 -1.65 -3.61 -2.27
C LEU A 145 -1.63 -2.09 -2.08
N ILE A 146 -0.60 -1.40 -2.56
CA ILE A 146 -0.49 0.06 -2.51
C ILE A 146 -1.68 0.71 -3.21
N THR A 147 -2.01 0.22 -4.41
CA THR A 147 -3.11 0.77 -5.20
C THR A 147 -4.46 0.56 -4.51
N ILE A 148 -4.74 -0.64 -4.03
CA ILE A 148 -6.00 -0.97 -3.36
C ILE A 148 -6.13 -0.22 -2.03
N GLY A 149 -5.06 -0.14 -1.24
CA GLY A 149 -5.02 0.61 0.02
C GLY A 149 -5.22 2.11 -0.19
N GLY A 150 -4.60 2.67 -1.24
CA GLY A 150 -4.65 4.10 -1.56
C GLY A 150 -5.92 4.59 -2.24
N ILE A 151 -6.75 3.72 -2.82
CA ILE A 151 -8.01 4.10 -3.49
C ILE A 151 -9.05 4.63 -2.49
N GLY A 152 -8.99 4.19 -1.24
CA GLY A 152 -9.94 4.57 -0.19
C GLY A 152 -11.10 3.57 -0.01
N PHE A 153 -11.47 3.39 1.25
CA PHE A 153 -12.45 2.37 1.65
C PHE A 153 -13.86 2.61 1.14
N THR A 154 -14.25 3.88 0.93
CA THR A 154 -15.56 4.24 0.36
C THR A 154 -15.69 3.77 -1.08
N VAL A 155 -14.60 3.85 -1.85
CA VAL A 155 -14.55 3.36 -3.24
C VAL A 155 -14.57 1.83 -3.26
N LEU A 156 -13.85 1.18 -2.35
CA LEU A 156 -13.86 -0.29 -2.23
C LEU A 156 -15.27 -0.82 -1.88
N ASP A 157 -15.98 -0.16 -0.95
CA ASP A 157 -17.35 -0.52 -0.59
C ASP A 157 -18.31 -0.32 -1.78
N ASP A 158 -18.15 0.79 -2.51
CA ASP A 158 -18.96 1.07 -3.70
C ASP A 158 -18.71 0.05 -4.83
N LEU A 159 -17.45 -0.32 -5.10
CA LEU A 159 -17.08 -1.36 -6.06
C LEU A 159 -17.69 -2.72 -5.72
N ARG A 160 -17.70 -3.08 -4.43
CA ARG A 160 -18.29 -4.34 -3.98
C ARG A 160 -19.81 -4.36 -4.17
N ARG A 161 -20.49 -3.24 -3.85
CA ARG A 161 -21.96 -3.11 -3.96
C ARG A 161 -22.40 -2.99 -5.41
N ASN A 162 -21.70 -2.18 -6.18
CA ASN A 162 -22.03 -1.77 -7.54
C ASN A 162 -20.96 -2.27 -8.52
N ARG A 163 -20.99 -3.56 -8.86
CA ARG A 163 -20.00 -4.20 -9.75
C ARG A 163 -19.96 -3.65 -11.18
N LYS A 164 -20.97 -2.87 -11.61
CA LYS A 164 -21.05 -2.30 -12.94
C LYS A 164 -20.63 -0.84 -12.93
N TRP A 165 -19.71 -0.45 -13.82
CA TRP A 165 -19.20 0.93 -13.94
C TRP A 165 -20.29 1.98 -13.97
N LYS A 166 -21.37 1.73 -14.71
CA LYS A 166 -22.51 2.69 -14.82
C LYS A 166 -23.20 2.97 -13.48
N LYS A 167 -23.18 2.01 -12.55
CA LYS A 167 -23.85 2.10 -11.23
C LYS A 167 -22.94 2.71 -10.14
N LEU A 168 -21.65 2.87 -10.41
CA LEU A 168 -20.72 3.47 -9.45
C LEU A 168 -21.05 4.93 -9.20
N ARG A 169 -20.81 5.38 -7.98
CA ARG A 169 -20.92 6.79 -7.58
C ARG A 169 -19.92 7.64 -8.36
N LEU A 170 -20.25 8.92 -8.56
CA LEU A 170 -19.36 9.85 -9.27
C LEU A 170 -17.97 9.92 -8.63
N HIS A 171 -17.92 10.00 -7.30
CA HIS A 171 -16.65 9.97 -6.54
C HIS A 171 -15.78 8.76 -6.91
N SER A 172 -16.35 7.54 -6.89
CA SER A 172 -15.62 6.32 -7.23
C SER A 172 -15.09 6.33 -8.66
N LYS A 173 -15.90 6.83 -9.62
CA LYS A 173 -15.48 6.98 -11.01
C LYS A 173 -14.31 7.93 -11.16
N ILE A 174 -14.36 9.10 -10.50
CA ILE A 174 -13.29 10.10 -10.55
C ILE A 174 -12.02 9.51 -9.96
N VAL A 175 -12.07 8.91 -8.77
CA VAL A 175 -10.91 8.32 -8.10
C VAL A 175 -10.28 7.22 -8.95
N LEU A 176 -11.06 6.29 -9.48
CA LEU A 176 -10.55 5.20 -10.31
C LEU A 176 -9.93 5.70 -11.62
N THR A 177 -10.60 6.65 -12.29
CA THR A 177 -10.09 7.24 -13.54
C THR A 177 -8.81 8.03 -13.30
N ALA A 178 -8.80 8.92 -12.28
CA ALA A 178 -7.61 9.69 -11.93
C ALA A 178 -6.45 8.77 -11.52
N SER A 179 -6.73 7.75 -10.72
CA SER A 179 -5.74 6.74 -10.35
C SER A 179 -5.13 6.03 -11.55
N ALA A 180 -5.94 5.62 -12.50
CA ALA A 180 -5.47 4.99 -13.73
C ALA A 180 -4.61 5.96 -14.56
N ILE A 181 -5.08 7.17 -14.80
CA ILE A 181 -4.35 8.20 -15.58
C ILE A 181 -3.00 8.50 -14.93
N LEU A 182 -2.96 8.73 -13.61
CA LEU A 182 -1.72 9.03 -12.90
C LEU A 182 -0.74 7.85 -12.91
N THR A 183 -1.23 6.62 -12.77
CA THR A 183 -0.36 5.44 -12.83
C THR A 183 0.21 5.25 -14.24
N PHE A 184 -0.63 5.21 -15.27
CA PHE A 184 -0.15 5.02 -16.64
C PHE A 184 0.66 6.21 -17.14
N GLY A 185 0.21 7.43 -16.88
CA GLY A 185 0.93 8.65 -17.26
C GLY A 185 2.27 8.76 -16.55
N GLY A 186 2.30 8.53 -15.21
CA GLY A 186 3.53 8.51 -14.43
C GLY A 186 4.51 7.43 -14.90
N THR A 187 4.02 6.22 -15.20
CA THR A 187 4.86 5.16 -15.78
C THR A 187 5.52 5.59 -17.08
N LEU A 188 4.76 6.19 -18.00
CA LEU A 188 5.28 6.65 -19.28
C LEU A 188 6.31 7.78 -19.11
N VAL A 189 6.06 8.72 -18.21
CA VAL A 189 6.98 9.83 -17.93
C VAL A 189 8.28 9.32 -17.31
N ILE A 190 8.21 8.46 -16.28
CA ILE A 190 9.39 7.89 -15.64
C ILE A 190 10.17 7.04 -16.65
N LEU A 191 9.49 6.23 -17.46
CA LEU A 191 10.13 5.46 -18.52
C LEU A 191 10.86 6.37 -19.51
N ALA A 192 10.22 7.46 -19.98
CA ALA A 192 10.83 8.38 -20.93
C ALA A 192 12.05 9.12 -20.35
N LEU A 193 11.99 9.52 -19.07
CA LEU A 193 13.08 10.25 -18.43
C LEU A 193 14.26 9.37 -18.03
N GLU A 194 13.99 8.13 -17.55
CA GLU A 194 15.01 7.23 -17.01
C GLU A 194 15.45 6.13 -17.99
N TYR A 195 14.83 5.98 -19.15
CA TYR A 195 15.10 4.88 -20.09
C TYR A 195 16.58 4.75 -20.49
N THR A 196 17.26 5.89 -20.66
CA THR A 196 18.68 5.95 -21.05
C THR A 196 19.61 6.18 -19.86
N ASN A 197 19.12 6.20 -18.64
CA ASN A 197 19.96 6.36 -17.45
C ASN A 197 20.58 5.01 -17.07
N PRO A 198 21.91 4.81 -17.22
CA PRO A 198 22.54 3.52 -16.96
C PRO A 198 22.53 3.13 -15.48
N ALA A 199 22.39 4.09 -14.56
CA ALA A 199 22.31 3.84 -13.13
C ALA A 199 20.93 3.36 -12.67
N THR A 200 19.90 3.56 -13.49
CA THR A 200 18.51 3.17 -13.20
C THR A 200 17.95 2.23 -14.27
N LEU A 201 16.93 2.64 -15.03
CA LEU A 201 16.27 1.78 -16.02
C LEU A 201 17.19 1.35 -17.17
N GLY A 202 18.11 2.22 -17.60
CA GLY A 202 19.03 1.91 -18.70
C GLY A 202 20.01 0.78 -18.39
N GLY A 203 20.31 0.54 -17.12
CA GLY A 203 21.16 -0.57 -16.67
C GLY A 203 20.44 -1.92 -16.57
N MET A 204 19.09 -1.94 -16.66
CA MET A 204 18.33 -3.18 -16.57
C MET A 204 18.38 -3.96 -17.90
N PRO A 205 18.64 -5.30 -17.85
CA PRO A 205 18.86 -6.09 -19.06
C PRO A 205 17.59 -6.34 -19.88
N ASN A 206 16.42 -6.44 -19.20
CA ASN A 206 15.17 -6.80 -19.84
C ASN A 206 14.22 -5.60 -19.96
N GLU A 207 13.54 -5.48 -21.09
CA GLU A 207 12.53 -4.44 -21.28
C GLU A 207 11.34 -4.56 -20.29
N LEU A 208 10.96 -5.80 -19.96
CA LEU A 208 9.90 -6.04 -18.97
C LEU A 208 10.25 -5.45 -17.60
N ASP A 209 11.51 -5.60 -17.17
CA ASP A 209 11.99 -5.09 -15.88
C ASP A 209 11.96 -3.57 -15.86
N LYS A 210 12.33 -2.91 -16.96
CA LYS A 210 12.23 -1.44 -17.11
C LYS A 210 10.79 -0.95 -16.95
N TRP A 211 9.86 -1.60 -17.67
CA TRP A 211 8.44 -1.26 -17.59
C TRP A 211 7.88 -1.47 -16.17
N MET A 212 8.25 -2.58 -15.55
CA MET A 212 7.78 -2.91 -14.21
C MET A 212 8.35 -1.96 -13.17
N ALA A 213 9.64 -1.63 -13.22
CA ALA A 213 10.27 -0.68 -12.31
C ALA A 213 9.70 0.74 -12.49
N ALA A 214 9.47 1.19 -13.73
CA ALA A 214 8.82 2.47 -14.00
C ALA A 214 7.37 2.51 -13.48
N ALA A 215 6.60 1.43 -13.67
CA ALA A 215 5.25 1.30 -13.13
C ALA A 215 5.24 1.28 -11.60
N PHE A 216 6.19 0.55 -11.00
CA PHE A 216 6.36 0.52 -9.55
C PHE A 216 6.64 1.91 -8.99
N GLN A 217 7.57 2.65 -9.60
CA GLN A 217 7.89 4.00 -9.18
C GLN A 217 6.70 4.96 -9.31
N ALA A 218 5.90 4.85 -10.40
CA ALA A 218 4.66 5.63 -10.54
C ALA A 218 3.60 5.29 -9.48
N VAL A 219 3.53 4.03 -9.05
CA VAL A 219 2.61 3.59 -7.99
C VAL A 219 3.09 4.04 -6.62
N THR A 220 4.39 3.96 -6.33
CA THR A 220 4.94 4.29 -5.01
C THR A 220 4.84 5.78 -4.68
N CYS A 221 4.83 6.68 -5.68
CA CYS A 221 4.61 8.12 -5.49
C CYS A 221 3.28 8.46 -4.81
N ARG A 222 2.38 7.48 -4.64
CA ARG A 222 1.13 7.61 -3.85
C ARG A 222 1.37 7.45 -2.35
N THR A 223 2.44 8.01 -1.83
CA THR A 223 2.81 7.94 -0.41
C THR A 223 3.16 6.54 0.10
N ALA A 224 3.56 5.61 -0.77
CA ALA A 224 3.81 4.22 -0.36
C ALA A 224 5.21 3.98 0.22
N GLY A 225 6.25 4.61 -0.33
CA GLY A 225 7.61 4.61 0.21
C GLY A 225 8.51 3.44 -0.18
N PHE A 226 7.99 2.38 -0.78
CA PHE A 226 8.82 1.32 -1.36
C PHE A 226 9.46 1.78 -2.67
N ASN A 227 10.66 1.34 -2.98
CA ASN A 227 11.33 1.65 -4.22
C ASN A 227 12.06 0.44 -4.80
N THR A 228 12.01 0.31 -6.13
CA THR A 228 12.74 -0.69 -6.90
C THR A 228 13.92 -0.09 -7.69
N ILE A 229 14.03 1.24 -7.65
CA ILE A 229 15.10 2.03 -8.24
C ILE A 229 15.71 2.86 -7.12
N ASP A 230 17.02 2.99 -7.08
CA ASP A 230 17.65 3.91 -6.13
C ASP A 230 17.31 5.35 -6.51
N LEU A 231 16.68 6.06 -5.59
CA LEU A 231 16.25 7.44 -5.81
C LEU A 231 17.44 8.40 -5.94
N THR A 232 18.59 8.06 -5.36
CA THR A 232 19.81 8.88 -5.44
C THR A 232 20.43 8.87 -6.83
N ASP A 233 20.17 7.82 -7.61
CA ASP A 233 20.66 7.62 -8.96
C ASP A 233 19.71 8.15 -10.04
N MET A 234 18.51 8.60 -9.65
CA MET A 234 17.54 9.17 -10.58
C MET A 234 17.98 10.57 -11.04
N ARG A 235 17.61 10.89 -12.29
CA ARG A 235 17.84 12.23 -12.84
C ARG A 235 17.04 13.29 -12.06
N ALA A 236 17.60 14.50 -11.94
CA ALA A 236 16.92 15.63 -11.29
C ALA A 236 15.53 15.93 -11.90
N SER A 237 15.36 15.74 -13.22
CA SER A 237 14.07 15.89 -13.90
C SER A 237 13.04 14.87 -13.44
N SER A 238 13.46 13.64 -13.14
CA SER A 238 12.58 12.57 -12.65
C SER A 238 12.20 12.76 -11.18
N LEU A 239 13.13 13.28 -10.38
CA LEU A 239 12.87 13.59 -8.96
C LEU A 239 11.92 14.78 -8.79
N PHE A 240 11.94 15.73 -9.75
CA PHE A 240 11.06 16.89 -9.73
C PHE A 240 9.62 16.54 -10.15
N PHE A 241 9.43 15.52 -11.01
CA PHE A 241 8.13 15.07 -11.48
C PHE A 241 7.36 14.30 -10.40
#